data_a657b3ce67544ef647f03009f4f16ef1
#
_entry.id   a657b3ce67544ef647f03009f4f16ef1
#
_cell.length_a   1.000
_cell.length_b   1.000
_cell.length_c   1.000
_cell.angle_alpha   90.00
_cell.angle_beta   90.00
_cell.angle_gamma   90.00
#
_symmetry.space_group_name_H-M   'P 1'
#
loop_
_entity.id
_entity.type
_entity.pdbx_description
1 polymer ?
#
loop_
_entity_poly.entity_id
_entity_poly.type
_entity_poly.pdbx_seq_one_letter_code
_entity_poly.pdbx_strand_id
1 'polypeptide(L)'
;MEEVEKLLAAGFIREVYYPKWLANVVMVKKSNGKWKMCVDFTDLNNACTKDSFPLPRIDQLVDSTAGHELLTFVDAFSGYNQILMKKEDQEKTAFVTSHDLYCYNVMPFGLKNASAMYQRLENQMFSKQIGRNMEVYVDDILVKRKEAKTHLEDLQETFDTLRRYRMKLNPVKCVFGVLSGKFLDFMVSHQGIEANPKKVRAILNMTSLRMVKEVQRLTG
;
A
#
# COMPACT_ATOMS: atom_id res chain seq x y z
N MET A 1 -6.40 11.72 -20.11
CA MET A 1 -6.47 13.16 -19.75
C MET A 1 -7.03 13.34 -18.33
N GLU A 2 -8.23 12.96 -18.03
CA GLU A 2 -8.88 13.15 -16.72
C GLU A 2 -8.01 12.74 -15.50
N GLU A 3 -7.21 11.68 -15.61
CA GLU A 3 -6.34 11.22 -14.51
C GLU A 3 -5.11 12.13 -14.34
N VAL A 4 -4.55 12.64 -15.44
CA VAL A 4 -3.43 13.60 -15.40
C VAL A 4 -3.89 14.92 -14.78
N GLU A 5 -5.06 15.41 -15.16
CA GLU A 5 -5.64 16.63 -14.59
C GLU A 5 -5.90 16.50 -13.08
N LYS A 6 -6.37 15.33 -12.62
CA LYS A 6 -6.53 15.05 -11.18
C LYS A 6 -5.20 15.08 -10.45
N LEU A 7 -4.15 14.49 -11.02
CA LEU A 7 -2.82 14.47 -10.41
C LEU A 7 -2.19 15.87 -10.38
N LEU A 8 -2.39 16.67 -11.43
CA LEU A 8 -1.97 18.08 -11.47
C LEU A 8 -2.70 18.92 -10.43
N ALA A 9 -4.03 18.82 -10.38
CA ALA A 9 -4.85 19.55 -9.41
C ALA A 9 -4.51 19.18 -7.95
N ALA A 10 -4.09 17.92 -7.72
CA ALA A 10 -3.61 17.46 -6.42
C ALA A 10 -2.17 17.90 -6.11
N GLY A 11 -1.43 18.48 -7.07
CA GLY A 11 -0.03 18.85 -6.92
C GLY A 11 0.93 17.65 -6.86
N PHE A 12 0.48 16.48 -7.27
CA PHE A 12 1.28 15.26 -7.25
C PHE A 12 2.28 15.17 -8.40
N ILE A 13 1.96 15.82 -9.52
CA ILE A 13 2.83 15.91 -10.69
C ILE A 13 3.00 17.38 -11.11
N ARG A 14 4.03 17.64 -11.90
CA ARG A 14 4.28 18.90 -12.59
C ARG A 14 4.80 18.67 -14.00
N GLU A 15 4.69 19.64 -14.85
CA GLU A 15 5.34 19.63 -16.17
C GLU A 15 6.87 19.61 -16.02
N VAL A 16 7.53 18.97 -16.97
CA VAL A 16 9.00 18.87 -17.04
C VAL A 16 9.47 18.97 -18.49
N TYR A 17 10.64 19.57 -18.68
CA TYR A 17 11.23 19.76 -20.00
C TYR A 17 12.59 19.08 -20.06
N TYR A 18 12.81 18.31 -21.12
CA TYR A 18 14.09 17.62 -21.40
C TYR A 18 14.59 16.69 -20.27
N PRO A 19 13.73 15.83 -19.69
CA PRO A 19 14.16 14.92 -18.63
C PRO A 19 15.16 13.90 -19.18
N LYS A 20 16.12 13.47 -18.34
CA LYS A 20 17.07 12.40 -18.69
C LYS A 20 16.45 11.01 -18.70
N TRP A 21 15.39 10.80 -17.91
CA TRP A 21 14.61 9.57 -17.81
C TRP A 21 13.22 9.84 -18.33
N LEU A 22 12.68 8.93 -19.12
CA LEU A 22 11.32 9.07 -19.65
C LEU A 22 10.65 7.71 -19.68
N ALA A 23 9.55 7.59 -18.94
CA ALA A 23 8.73 6.40 -18.84
C ALA A 23 7.47 6.50 -19.71
N ASN A 24 6.92 5.35 -20.08
CA ASN A 24 5.66 5.27 -20.80
C ASN A 24 4.47 5.12 -19.84
N VAL A 25 3.33 5.63 -20.25
CA VAL A 25 2.06 5.41 -19.55
C VAL A 25 1.42 4.12 -20.07
N VAL A 26 0.97 3.27 -19.14
CA VAL A 26 0.22 2.05 -19.43
C VAL A 26 -1.16 2.14 -18.79
N MET A 27 -2.21 1.90 -19.59
CA MET A 27 -3.59 1.89 -19.10
C MET A 27 -3.99 0.48 -18.70
N VAL A 28 -4.32 0.28 -17.41
CA VAL A 28 -4.73 -1.02 -16.86
C VAL A 28 -6.21 -0.97 -16.49
N LYS A 29 -6.99 -1.94 -16.96
CA LYS A 29 -8.40 -2.07 -16.61
C LYS A 29 -8.54 -2.79 -15.27
N LYS A 30 -9.16 -2.15 -14.28
CA LYS A 30 -9.46 -2.76 -12.97
C LYS A 30 -10.62 -3.75 -13.08
N SER A 31 -10.75 -4.65 -12.09
CA SER A 31 -11.88 -5.61 -11.98
C SER A 31 -13.26 -4.93 -11.94
N ASN A 32 -13.33 -3.68 -11.46
CA ASN A 32 -14.56 -2.88 -11.47
C ASN A 32 -14.86 -2.17 -12.80
N GLY A 33 -14.13 -2.49 -13.87
CA GLY A 33 -14.28 -1.93 -15.21
C GLY A 33 -13.66 -0.54 -15.43
N LYS A 34 -13.18 0.14 -14.39
CA LYS A 34 -12.52 1.45 -14.51
C LYS A 34 -11.08 1.30 -14.97
N TRP A 35 -10.62 2.24 -15.78
CA TRP A 35 -9.23 2.32 -16.19
C TRP A 35 -8.36 2.99 -15.11
N LYS A 36 -7.15 2.48 -14.93
CA LYS A 36 -6.11 3.08 -14.09
C LYS A 36 -4.90 3.40 -14.96
N MET A 37 -4.43 4.62 -14.86
CA MET A 37 -3.15 5.03 -15.42
C MET A 37 -2.03 4.48 -14.52
N CYS A 38 -1.07 3.80 -15.13
CA CYS A 38 0.16 3.35 -14.50
C CYS A 38 1.33 3.88 -15.30
N VAL A 39 2.45 4.16 -14.65
CA VAL A 39 3.69 4.55 -15.32
C VAL A 39 4.66 3.38 -15.23
N ASP A 40 5.28 3.04 -16.36
CA ASP A 40 6.23 1.93 -16.43
C ASP A 40 7.64 2.43 -16.06
N PHE A 41 8.02 2.19 -14.84
CA PHE A 41 9.35 2.54 -14.32
C PHE A 41 10.37 1.39 -14.45
N THR A 42 10.18 0.44 -15.35
CA THR A 42 11.07 -0.74 -15.48
C THR A 42 12.53 -0.33 -15.65
N ASP A 43 12.84 0.58 -16.55
CA ASP A 43 14.23 1.02 -16.81
C ASP A 43 14.82 1.75 -15.61
N LEU A 44 14.06 2.65 -15.00
CA LEU A 44 14.48 3.36 -13.79
C LEU A 44 14.74 2.37 -12.64
N ASN A 45 13.85 1.39 -12.46
CA ASN A 45 13.97 0.36 -11.43
C ASN A 45 15.19 -0.54 -11.65
N ASN A 46 15.55 -0.83 -12.90
CA ASN A 46 16.74 -1.59 -13.24
C ASN A 46 18.02 -0.83 -12.88
N ALA A 47 18.04 0.48 -13.08
CA ALA A 47 19.16 1.34 -12.74
C ALA A 47 19.26 1.64 -11.22
N CYS A 48 18.15 1.52 -10.48
CA CYS A 48 18.13 1.77 -9.04
C CYS A 48 18.71 0.61 -8.24
N THR A 49 19.58 0.91 -7.29
CA THR A 49 20.03 -0.04 -6.25
C THR A 49 18.84 -0.45 -5.39
N LYS A 50 18.71 -1.75 -5.11
CA LYS A 50 17.67 -2.26 -4.21
C LYS A 50 17.96 -1.80 -2.77
N ASP A 51 16.97 -1.21 -2.11
CA ASP A 51 17.00 -0.97 -0.67
C ASP A 51 16.87 -2.30 0.07
N SER A 52 17.83 -2.61 0.92
CA SER A 52 17.83 -3.85 1.71
C SER A 52 17.09 -3.71 3.04
N PHE A 53 16.24 -2.67 3.20
CA PHE A 53 15.43 -2.51 4.40
C PHE A 53 14.53 -3.74 4.60
N PRO A 54 14.60 -4.40 5.78
CA PRO A 54 13.83 -5.60 6.04
C PRO A 54 12.36 -5.24 6.20
N LEU A 55 11.51 -5.81 5.34
CA LEU A 55 10.07 -5.78 5.56
C LEU A 55 9.72 -6.78 6.67
N PRO A 56 8.71 -6.48 7.50
CA PRO A 56 8.24 -7.40 8.52
C PRO A 56 7.79 -8.74 7.91
N ARG A 57 7.89 -9.80 8.67
CA ARG A 57 7.41 -11.12 8.24
C ARG A 57 5.89 -11.18 8.38
N ILE A 58 5.20 -11.46 7.28
CA ILE A 58 3.73 -11.48 7.22
C ILE A 58 3.14 -12.50 8.19
N ASP A 59 3.73 -13.70 8.28
CA ASP A 59 3.32 -14.75 9.20
C ASP A 59 3.34 -14.25 10.66
N GLN A 60 4.42 -13.61 11.10
CA GLN A 60 4.54 -13.06 12.45
C GLN A 60 3.54 -11.94 12.73
N LEU A 61 3.32 -11.05 11.74
CA LEU A 61 2.34 -9.97 11.88
C LEU A 61 0.93 -10.52 12.06
N VAL A 62 0.55 -11.51 11.23
CA VAL A 62 -0.77 -12.12 11.26
C VAL A 62 -0.95 -12.92 12.57
N ASP A 63 0.03 -13.72 12.98
CA ASP A 63 -0.01 -14.48 14.25
C ASP A 63 -0.20 -13.56 15.46
N SER A 64 0.43 -12.38 15.44
CA SER A 64 0.30 -11.40 16.51
C SER A 64 -1.10 -10.79 16.64
N THR A 65 -1.97 -10.98 15.64
CA THR A 65 -3.35 -10.44 15.66
C THR A 65 -4.36 -11.33 16.35
N ALA A 66 -4.09 -12.60 16.51
CA ALA A 66 -5.00 -13.54 17.15
C ALA A 66 -5.27 -13.19 18.63
N GLY A 67 -6.47 -13.50 19.12
CA GLY A 67 -6.84 -13.32 20.53
C GLY A 67 -7.13 -11.86 20.94
N HIS A 68 -7.35 -10.96 20.00
CA HIS A 68 -7.75 -9.58 20.25
C HIS A 68 -9.26 -9.39 20.07
N GLU A 69 -9.93 -8.73 21.04
CA GLU A 69 -11.38 -8.53 20.99
C GLU A 69 -11.81 -7.49 19.96
N LEU A 70 -11.04 -6.42 19.81
CA LEU A 70 -11.33 -5.36 18.85
C LEU A 70 -10.15 -5.10 17.92
N LEU A 71 -10.51 -4.94 16.66
CA LEU A 71 -9.61 -4.65 15.57
C LEU A 71 -10.07 -3.39 14.84
N THR A 72 -9.13 -2.55 14.43
CA THR A 72 -9.37 -1.42 13.53
C THR A 72 -8.38 -1.47 12.39
N PHE A 73 -8.90 -1.51 11.18
CA PHE A 73 -8.12 -1.50 9.95
C PHE A 73 -8.08 -0.09 9.39
N VAL A 74 -6.88 0.44 9.19
CA VAL A 74 -6.66 1.80 8.72
C VAL A 74 -5.95 1.77 7.38
N ASP A 75 -6.48 2.48 6.40
CA ASP A 75 -5.93 2.58 5.04
C ASP A 75 -5.56 4.04 4.77
N ALA A 76 -4.33 4.29 4.32
CA ALA A 76 -3.88 5.62 3.96
C ALA A 76 -4.42 6.03 2.58
N PHE A 77 -4.93 7.25 2.46
CA PHE A 77 -5.40 7.78 1.19
C PHE A 77 -4.24 8.01 0.22
N SER A 78 -4.10 7.16 -0.80
CA SER A 78 -2.96 7.22 -1.74
C SER A 78 -1.61 7.30 -1.02
N GLY A 79 -1.35 6.37 -0.09
CA GLY A 79 -0.27 6.44 0.90
C GLY A 79 1.08 6.88 0.33
N TYR A 80 1.54 6.26 -0.77
CA TYR A 80 2.80 6.64 -1.42
C TYR A 80 2.81 8.11 -1.88
N ASN A 81 1.70 8.63 -2.41
CA ASN A 81 1.62 10.00 -2.90
C ASN A 81 1.62 11.05 -1.76
N GLN A 82 1.64 10.63 -0.50
CA GLN A 82 1.81 11.54 0.63
C GLN A 82 3.26 11.76 1.02
N ILE A 83 4.19 11.05 0.38
CA ILE A 83 5.63 11.17 0.61
C ILE A 83 6.23 12.06 -0.49
N LEU A 84 6.78 13.20 -0.08
CA LEU A 84 7.47 14.11 -0.99
C LEU A 84 8.79 13.50 -1.47
N MET A 85 9.05 13.57 -2.76
CA MET A 85 10.35 13.20 -3.33
C MET A 85 11.35 14.35 -3.22
N LYS A 86 12.63 14.00 -3.08
CA LYS A 86 13.71 14.98 -3.22
C LYS A 86 13.65 15.61 -4.61
N LYS A 87 13.87 16.92 -4.71
CA LYS A 87 13.81 17.65 -5.98
C LYS A 87 14.71 17.05 -7.06
N GLU A 88 15.88 16.55 -6.67
CA GLU A 88 16.86 15.92 -7.56
C GLU A 88 16.38 14.59 -8.15
N ASP A 89 15.42 13.93 -7.49
CA ASP A 89 14.89 12.64 -7.91
C ASP A 89 13.55 12.76 -8.66
N GLN A 90 12.86 13.89 -8.54
CA GLN A 90 11.54 14.09 -9.16
C GLN A 90 11.59 13.88 -10.67
N GLU A 91 12.53 14.49 -11.37
CA GLU A 91 12.64 14.40 -12.83
C GLU A 91 13.02 13.00 -13.33
N LYS A 92 13.55 12.13 -12.46
CA LYS A 92 13.80 10.73 -12.81
C LYS A 92 12.48 9.95 -12.99
N THR A 93 11.38 10.45 -12.45
CA THR A 93 10.04 9.86 -12.59
C THR A 93 9.26 10.43 -13.77
N ALA A 94 9.92 11.10 -14.71
CA ALA A 94 9.26 11.70 -15.84
C ALA A 94 8.58 10.65 -16.72
N PHE A 95 7.40 11.01 -17.23
CA PHE A 95 6.61 10.17 -18.12
C PHE A 95 5.96 10.99 -19.23
N VAL A 96 5.75 10.35 -20.38
CA VAL A 96 5.15 10.96 -21.56
C VAL A 96 3.65 10.66 -21.61
N THR A 97 2.89 11.70 -21.94
CA THR A 97 1.45 11.59 -22.27
C THR A 97 1.23 11.99 -23.72
N SER A 98 0.00 11.94 -24.19
CA SER A 98 -0.34 12.42 -25.54
C SER A 98 -0.21 13.93 -25.74
N HIS A 99 0.00 14.71 -24.66
CA HIS A 99 0.01 16.18 -24.70
C HIS A 99 1.35 16.75 -24.27
N ASP A 100 1.86 16.31 -23.10
CA ASP A 100 3.03 16.87 -22.47
C ASP A 100 3.82 15.84 -21.67
N LEU A 101 4.96 16.26 -21.14
CA LEU A 101 5.82 15.51 -20.24
C LEU A 101 5.58 15.97 -18.80
N TYR A 102 5.41 15.02 -17.90
CA TYR A 102 5.21 15.26 -16.47
C TYR A 102 6.19 14.48 -15.63
N CYS A 103 6.49 14.95 -14.42
CA CYS A 103 7.19 14.18 -13.41
C CYS A 103 6.46 14.26 -12.07
N TYR A 104 6.70 13.29 -11.19
CA TYR A 104 6.10 13.26 -9.86
C TYR A 104 6.85 14.15 -8.87
N ASN A 105 6.12 14.96 -8.13
CA ASN A 105 6.60 15.69 -6.95
C ASN A 105 6.61 14.79 -5.70
N VAL A 106 5.79 13.75 -5.71
CA VAL A 106 5.56 12.80 -4.63
C VAL A 106 5.95 11.39 -5.09
N MET A 107 6.13 10.47 -4.17
CA MET A 107 6.50 9.10 -4.52
C MET A 107 5.37 8.39 -5.27
N PRO A 108 5.56 8.00 -6.54
CA PRO A 108 4.55 7.26 -7.31
C PRO A 108 4.54 5.79 -6.97
N PHE A 109 3.46 5.12 -7.33
CA PHE A 109 3.42 3.66 -7.38
C PHE A 109 4.35 3.12 -8.47
N GLY A 110 4.93 1.94 -8.22
CA GLY A 110 5.75 1.23 -9.21
C GLY A 110 7.25 1.43 -9.08
N LEU A 111 7.72 2.29 -8.18
CA LEU A 111 9.14 2.41 -7.87
C LEU A 111 9.62 1.21 -7.02
N LYS A 112 10.77 0.63 -7.37
CA LYS A 112 11.39 -0.55 -6.75
C LYS A 112 11.49 -0.48 -5.22
N ASN A 113 11.81 0.70 -4.69
CA ASN A 113 12.08 0.90 -3.26
C ASN A 113 10.91 1.58 -2.52
N ALA A 114 9.76 1.81 -3.18
CA ALA A 114 8.64 2.52 -2.59
C ALA A 114 8.13 1.86 -1.30
N SER A 115 7.94 0.55 -1.31
CA SER A 115 7.46 -0.19 -0.13
C SER A 115 8.45 -0.13 1.05
N ALA A 116 9.77 -0.25 0.78
CA ALA A 116 10.79 -0.14 1.81
C ALA A 116 10.82 1.26 2.45
N MET A 117 10.70 2.31 1.63
CA MET A 117 10.64 3.69 2.10
C MET A 117 9.38 3.96 2.93
N TYR A 118 8.23 3.47 2.48
CA TYR A 118 6.95 3.63 3.18
C TYR A 118 6.98 2.90 4.52
N GLN A 119 7.42 1.64 4.55
CA GLN A 119 7.56 0.86 5.78
C GLN A 119 8.52 1.52 6.79
N ARG A 120 9.62 2.11 6.30
CA ARG A 120 10.57 2.84 7.16
C ARG A 120 9.91 4.07 7.79
N LEU A 121 9.09 4.80 7.03
CA LEU A 121 8.33 5.93 7.55
C LEU A 121 7.35 5.47 8.63
N GLU A 122 6.56 4.42 8.38
CA GLU A 122 5.60 3.90 9.35
C GLU A 122 6.28 3.38 10.62
N ASN A 123 7.40 2.66 10.50
CA ASN A 123 8.19 2.22 11.65
C ASN A 123 8.67 3.40 12.50
N GLN A 124 9.00 4.52 11.89
CA GLN A 124 9.37 5.75 12.60
C GLN A 124 8.15 6.42 13.25
N MET A 125 7.05 6.55 12.50
CA MET A 125 5.82 7.18 12.97
C MET A 125 5.24 6.47 14.19
N PHE A 126 5.12 5.15 14.08
CA PHE A 126 4.44 4.29 15.04
C PHE A 126 5.39 3.49 15.94
N SER A 127 6.65 3.94 16.09
CA SER A 127 7.69 3.23 16.85
C SER A 127 7.29 2.86 18.29
N LYS A 128 6.38 3.62 18.92
CA LYS A 128 5.87 3.35 20.27
C LYS A 128 4.65 2.42 20.30
N GLN A 129 4.00 2.19 19.17
CA GLN A 129 2.76 1.42 19.04
C GLN A 129 2.97 0.04 18.40
N ILE A 130 3.91 -0.06 17.44
CA ILE A 130 4.23 -1.32 16.76
C ILE A 130 4.65 -2.37 17.77
N GLY A 131 4.04 -3.58 17.68
CA GLY A 131 4.26 -4.69 18.59
C GLY A 131 3.52 -4.59 19.93
N ARG A 132 2.98 -3.41 20.29
CA ARG A 132 2.17 -3.22 21.49
C ARG A 132 0.66 -3.32 21.17
N ASN A 133 0.15 -2.42 20.38
CA ASN A 133 -1.26 -2.31 20.01
C ASN A 133 -1.47 -2.06 18.52
N MET A 134 -0.40 -2.17 17.72
CA MET A 134 -0.44 -1.91 16.29
C MET A 134 0.49 -2.84 15.54
N GLU A 135 0.04 -3.26 14.35
CA GLU A 135 0.88 -3.88 13.33
C GLU A 135 0.78 -3.06 12.04
N VAL A 136 1.91 -2.94 11.34
CA VAL A 136 1.98 -2.22 10.08
C VAL A 136 2.74 -3.03 9.03
N TYR A 137 2.20 -3.05 7.83
CA TYR A 137 2.86 -3.62 6.67
C TYR A 137 2.52 -2.80 5.42
N VAL A 138 3.42 -1.91 5.07
CA VAL A 138 3.26 -0.97 3.96
C VAL A 138 1.92 -0.20 4.10
N ASP A 139 0.95 -0.36 3.22
CA ASP A 139 -0.33 0.38 3.27
C ASP A 139 -1.33 -0.19 4.31
N ASP A 140 -1.07 -1.37 4.88
CA ASP A 140 -1.97 -2.05 5.81
C ASP A 140 -1.60 -1.75 7.26
N ILE A 141 -2.43 -0.96 7.95
CA ILE A 141 -2.27 -0.63 9.38
C ILE A 141 -3.40 -1.30 10.16
N LEU A 142 -3.04 -2.06 11.17
CA LEU A 142 -3.98 -2.70 12.09
C LEU A 142 -3.74 -2.23 13.52
N VAL A 143 -4.74 -1.60 14.12
CA VAL A 143 -4.80 -1.33 15.56
C VAL A 143 -5.58 -2.46 16.23
N LYS A 144 -4.99 -3.08 17.26
CA LYS A 144 -5.52 -4.28 17.92
C LYS A 144 -5.51 -4.12 19.44
N ARG A 145 -6.51 -4.68 20.12
CA ARG A 145 -6.58 -4.66 21.59
C ARG A 145 -7.20 -5.92 22.14
N LYS A 146 -6.61 -6.45 23.23
CA LYS A 146 -7.13 -7.62 23.95
C LYS A 146 -8.43 -7.30 24.69
N GLU A 147 -8.55 -6.09 25.24
CA GLU A 147 -9.73 -5.63 25.98
C GLU A 147 -10.35 -4.41 25.29
N ALA A 148 -11.64 -4.48 24.99
CA ALA A 148 -12.36 -3.43 24.27
C ALA A 148 -12.30 -2.04 24.94
N LYS A 149 -12.23 -2.00 26.27
CA LYS A 149 -12.33 -0.76 27.06
C LYS A 149 -11.29 0.31 26.71
N THR A 150 -10.05 -0.10 26.35
CA THR A 150 -8.94 0.80 26.07
C THR A 150 -8.66 1.01 24.59
N HIS A 151 -9.49 0.43 23.72
CA HIS A 151 -9.31 0.53 22.26
C HIS A 151 -9.42 1.96 21.74
N LEU A 152 -10.27 2.78 22.35
CA LEU A 152 -10.42 4.20 21.99
C LEU A 152 -9.16 5.01 22.30
N GLU A 153 -8.46 4.71 23.39
CA GLU A 153 -7.20 5.36 23.75
C GLU A 153 -6.11 5.04 22.73
N ASP A 154 -6.05 3.78 22.29
CA ASP A 154 -5.11 3.35 21.23
C ASP A 154 -5.40 4.03 19.90
N LEU A 155 -6.68 4.20 19.55
CA LEU A 155 -7.09 4.94 18.36
C LEU A 155 -6.76 6.43 18.45
N GLN A 156 -6.96 7.04 19.62
CA GLN A 156 -6.59 8.43 19.84
C GLN A 156 -5.09 8.65 19.63
N GLU A 157 -4.24 7.78 20.22
CA GLU A 157 -2.78 7.82 20.03
C GLU A 157 -2.41 7.66 18.54
N THR A 158 -3.09 6.75 17.85
CA THR A 158 -2.90 6.53 16.41
C THR A 158 -3.25 7.78 15.60
N PHE A 159 -4.42 8.36 15.84
CA PHE A 159 -4.85 9.58 15.13
C PHE A 159 -3.97 10.78 15.43
N ASP A 160 -3.49 10.92 16.64
CA ASP A 160 -2.58 12.01 17.02
C ASP A 160 -1.23 11.86 16.30
N THR A 161 -0.75 10.64 16.15
CA THR A 161 0.44 10.34 15.35
C THR A 161 0.21 10.68 13.88
N LEU A 162 -0.89 10.21 13.29
CA LEU A 162 -1.26 10.53 11.89
C LEU A 162 -1.37 12.04 11.64
N ARG A 163 -2.00 12.78 12.55
CA ARG A 163 -2.10 14.27 12.48
C ARG A 163 -0.72 14.92 12.53
N ARG A 164 0.17 14.45 13.42
CA ARG A 164 1.54 14.98 13.54
C ARG A 164 2.33 14.84 12.24
N TYR A 165 2.15 13.73 11.54
CA TYR A 165 2.79 13.47 10.26
C TYR A 165 1.97 13.93 9.05
N ARG A 166 0.79 14.55 9.29
CA ARG A 166 -0.15 15.04 8.26
C ARG A 166 -0.60 13.95 7.29
N MET A 167 -0.65 12.70 7.75
CA MET A 167 -1.13 11.57 6.96
C MET A 167 -2.65 11.60 6.86
N LYS A 168 -3.15 11.48 5.63
CA LYS A 168 -4.59 11.43 5.32
C LYS A 168 -5.04 9.98 5.20
N LEU A 169 -6.19 9.67 5.77
CA LEU A 169 -6.82 8.36 5.70
C LEU A 169 -7.88 8.31 4.60
N ASN A 170 -8.17 7.10 4.15
CA ASN A 170 -9.28 6.80 3.26
C ASN A 170 -10.47 6.27 4.09
N PRO A 171 -11.45 7.10 4.46
CA PRO A 171 -12.53 6.69 5.36
C PRO A 171 -13.41 5.58 4.78
N VAL A 172 -13.46 5.45 3.44
CA VAL A 172 -14.26 4.40 2.77
C VAL A 172 -13.65 3.02 2.93
N LYS A 173 -12.34 2.94 3.13
CA LYS A 173 -11.61 1.68 3.30
C LYS A 173 -11.28 1.36 4.76
N CYS A 174 -11.28 2.37 5.63
CA CYS A 174 -11.07 2.15 7.06
C CYS A 174 -12.25 1.42 7.69
N VAL A 175 -11.95 0.48 8.60
CA VAL A 175 -12.97 -0.28 9.34
C VAL A 175 -12.61 -0.21 10.81
N PHE A 176 -13.52 0.32 11.63
CA PHE A 176 -13.24 0.63 13.04
C PHE A 176 -13.99 -0.29 14.00
N GLY A 177 -13.31 -0.75 15.06
CA GLY A 177 -13.92 -1.42 16.20
C GLY A 177 -14.68 -2.69 15.84
N VAL A 178 -14.12 -3.53 14.98
CA VAL A 178 -14.75 -4.79 14.56
C VAL A 178 -14.14 -6.01 15.25
N LEU A 179 -14.91 -7.10 15.34
CA LEU A 179 -14.48 -8.37 15.94
C LEU A 179 -13.62 -9.21 14.99
N SER A 180 -13.73 -8.94 13.69
CA SER A 180 -12.97 -9.65 12.66
C SER A 180 -12.82 -8.81 11.40
N GLY A 181 -11.78 -9.09 10.61
CA GLY A 181 -11.56 -8.41 9.34
C GLY A 181 -10.42 -9.00 8.55
N LYS A 182 -10.17 -8.41 7.37
CA LYS A 182 -9.10 -8.85 6.50
C LYS A 182 -7.81 -8.10 6.82
N PHE A 183 -6.73 -8.84 7.10
CA PHE A 183 -5.37 -8.32 7.25
C PHE A 183 -4.38 -9.17 6.46
N LEU A 184 -3.59 -8.55 5.59
CA LEU A 184 -2.56 -9.21 4.76
C LEU A 184 -3.06 -10.49 4.06
N ASP A 185 -4.28 -10.42 3.51
CA ASP A 185 -4.96 -11.55 2.84
C ASP A 185 -5.46 -12.70 3.75
N PHE A 186 -5.36 -12.58 5.06
CA PHE A 186 -5.96 -13.47 6.03
C PHE A 186 -7.21 -12.85 6.65
N MET A 187 -8.15 -13.68 7.08
CA MET A 187 -9.23 -13.27 7.98
C MET A 187 -8.74 -13.45 9.40
N VAL A 188 -8.71 -12.35 10.14
CA VAL A 188 -8.26 -12.34 11.55
C VAL A 188 -9.43 -12.05 12.48
N SER A 189 -9.49 -12.73 13.61
CA SER A 189 -10.53 -12.57 14.62
C SER A 189 -9.99 -12.96 16.01
N HIS A 190 -10.80 -12.72 17.05
CA HIS A 190 -10.48 -13.22 18.38
C HIS A 190 -10.31 -14.75 18.41
N GLN A 191 -11.07 -15.49 17.60
CA GLN A 191 -11.04 -16.95 17.56
C GLN A 191 -9.80 -17.50 16.84
N GLY A 192 -9.14 -16.72 16.03
CA GLY A 192 -7.94 -17.13 15.29
C GLY A 192 -7.81 -16.52 13.91
N ILE A 193 -7.04 -17.20 13.08
CA ILE A 193 -6.64 -16.79 11.74
C ILE A 193 -7.17 -17.82 10.74
N GLU A 194 -7.82 -17.33 9.69
CA GLU A 194 -8.35 -18.15 8.61
C GLU A 194 -7.83 -17.66 7.26
N ALA A 195 -7.66 -18.60 6.32
CA ALA A 195 -7.37 -18.23 4.95
C ALA A 195 -8.54 -17.43 4.34
N ASN A 196 -8.24 -16.46 3.47
CA ASN A 196 -9.26 -15.65 2.83
C ASN A 196 -10.25 -16.53 2.03
N PRO A 197 -11.55 -16.54 2.38
CA PRO A 197 -12.55 -17.42 1.73
C PRO A 197 -12.63 -17.22 0.21
N LYS A 198 -12.35 -16.00 -0.29
CA LYS A 198 -12.31 -15.73 -1.73
C LYS A 198 -11.15 -16.46 -2.42
N LYS A 199 -9.99 -16.52 -1.78
CA LYS A 199 -8.83 -17.27 -2.31
C LYS A 199 -9.07 -18.77 -2.26
N VAL A 200 -9.62 -19.26 -1.15
CA VAL A 200 -10.01 -20.68 -1.01
C VAL A 200 -11.00 -21.07 -2.13
N ARG A 201 -12.05 -20.27 -2.34
CA ARG A 201 -13.02 -20.53 -3.45
C ARG A 201 -12.37 -20.46 -4.81
N ALA A 202 -11.44 -19.52 -5.05
CA ALA A 202 -10.74 -19.43 -6.32
C ALA A 202 -9.94 -20.71 -6.61
N ILE A 203 -9.28 -21.28 -5.60
CA ILE A 203 -8.53 -22.53 -5.72
C ILE A 203 -9.49 -23.71 -5.94
N LEU A 204 -10.57 -23.81 -5.16
CA LEU A 204 -11.56 -24.89 -5.29
C LEU A 204 -12.27 -24.88 -6.67
N ASN A 205 -12.46 -23.70 -7.26
CA ASN A 205 -13.08 -23.55 -8.57
C ASN A 205 -12.08 -23.62 -9.73
N MET A 206 -10.79 -23.84 -9.47
CA MET A 206 -9.80 -24.04 -10.53
C MET A 206 -10.05 -25.35 -11.26
N THR A 207 -10.08 -25.29 -12.58
CA THR A 207 -10.03 -26.48 -13.42
C THR A 207 -8.68 -27.19 -13.25
N SER A 208 -8.67 -28.51 -13.39
CA SER A 208 -7.42 -29.30 -13.34
C SER A 208 -6.36 -28.69 -14.26
N LEU A 209 -5.19 -28.41 -13.72
CA LEU A 209 -4.06 -27.86 -14.47
C LEU A 209 -3.59 -28.89 -15.49
N ARG A 210 -3.58 -28.48 -16.75
CA ARG A 210 -3.19 -29.39 -17.90
C ARG A 210 -1.90 -28.98 -18.57
N MET A 211 -1.43 -27.76 -18.36
CA MET A 211 -0.23 -27.21 -19.00
C MET A 211 0.75 -26.62 -17.97
N VAL A 212 2.05 -26.73 -18.30
CA VAL A 212 3.14 -26.18 -17.46
C VAL A 212 2.95 -24.68 -17.15
N LYS A 213 2.47 -23.90 -18.13
CA LYS A 213 2.16 -22.46 -17.93
C LYS A 213 1.09 -22.20 -16.88
N GLU A 214 0.13 -23.11 -16.72
CA GLU A 214 -0.92 -22.98 -15.70
C GLU A 214 -0.36 -23.26 -14.32
N VAL A 215 0.55 -24.24 -14.21
CA VAL A 215 1.27 -24.51 -12.96
C VAL A 215 2.15 -23.32 -12.59
N GLN A 216 2.89 -22.75 -13.53
CA GLN A 216 3.70 -21.55 -13.31
C GLN A 216 2.87 -20.34 -12.85
N ARG A 217 1.65 -20.19 -13.37
CA ARG A 217 0.71 -19.15 -12.91
C ARG A 217 0.22 -19.35 -11.47
N LEU A 218 0.14 -20.59 -11.02
CA LEU A 218 -0.28 -20.91 -9.66
C LEU A 218 0.85 -20.72 -8.64
N THR A 219 2.07 -21.00 -9.05
CA THR A 219 3.24 -20.99 -8.14
C THR A 219 4.01 -19.68 -8.13
N GLY A 220 3.66 -18.72 -8.96
CA GLY A 220 4.27 -17.41 -8.91
C GLY A 220 4.78 -16.83 -10.13
#